data_3f37a723528108c99768e0e313731392
#
_entry.id   3f37a723528108c99768e0e313731392
#
_cell.length_a   1.000
_cell.length_b   1.000
_cell.length_c   1.000
_cell.angle_alpha   90.00
_cell.angle_beta   90.00
_cell.angle_gamma   90.00
#
_symmetry.space_group_name_H-M   'P 1'
#
loop_
_entity.id
_entity.type
_entity.pdbx_description
1 polymer ?
#
loop_
_entity_poly.entity_id
_entity_poly.type
_entity_poly.pdbx_seq_one_letter_code
_entity_poly.pdbx_strand_id
1 'polypeptide(L)'
;MQGRNLATSLALVVLVWATQAEAYKGEQLAPKAKITIAEARSIALKARDGTITDEELEKERGGSGLRYSFDIKNNKVTYEVGVDAKTGKVLENAREGRHPD
;
A
#
# COMPACT_ATOMS: atom_id res chain seq x y z
N MET A 1 -43.38 -5.77 29.39
CA MET A 1 -42.93 -5.57 29.08
C MET A 1 -42.20 -5.36 28.48
N GLN A 2 -41.93 -5.28 28.19
CA GLN A 2 -41.28 -4.98 27.63
C GLN A 2 -40.38 -4.75 27.20
N GLY A 3 -40.24 -4.82 27.03
CA GLY A 3 -39.38 -4.51 26.60
C GLY A 3 -38.58 -4.45 26.11
N ARG A 4 -38.35 -4.20 25.93
CA ARG A 4 -37.65 -4.06 25.53
C ARG A 4 -36.79 -3.87 24.88
N ASN A 5 -36.54 -3.82 24.64
CA ASN A 5 -35.81 -3.63 23.95
C ASN A 5 -35.01 -3.34 23.51
N LEU A 6 -34.80 -3.18 23.45
CA LEU A 6 -34.14 -2.82 23.00
C LEU A 6 -33.21 -2.77 22.55
N ALA A 7 -32.95 -2.90 22.46
CA ALA A 7 -32.03 -2.83 21.96
C ALA A 7 -31.49 -2.50 21.26
N THR A 8 -31.52 -2.18 21.18
CA THR A 8 -30.99 -1.83 20.44
C THR A 8 -30.18 -1.56 19.99
N SER A 9 -29.86 -1.52 19.91
CA SER A 9 -29.10 -1.18 19.39
C SER A 9 -28.23 -1.07 18.93
N LEU A 10 -27.99 -1.12 18.81
CA LEU A 10 -27.19 -0.94 18.34
C LEU A 10 -26.40 -0.81 17.82
N ALA A 11 -26.17 -0.87 17.79
CA ALA A 11 -25.40 -0.79 17.26
C ALA A 11 -24.72 -0.47 16.53
N LEU A 12 -24.59 -0.03 16.37
CA LEU A 12 -24.00 0.30 15.57
C LEU A 12 -22.99 0.71 15.41
N VAL A 13 -22.54 0.47 15.33
CA VAL A 13 -21.53 0.75 15.35
C VAL A 13 -20.82 0.76 14.40
N VAL A 14 -20.66 1.37 13.97
CA VAL A 14 -20.08 1.48 13.00
C VAL A 14 -18.92 1.87 13.04
N LEU A 15 -18.23 1.45 12.94
CA LEU A 15 -17.14 1.69 12.85
C LEU A 15 -16.63 2.13 11.85
N VAL A 16 -16.48 3.02 11.67
CA VAL A 16 -16.00 3.52 10.78
C VAL A 16 -14.69 3.56 10.92
N TRP A 17 -14.02 2.97 10.54
CA TRP A 17 -12.83 3.00 10.40
C TRP A 17 -12.40 3.87 9.58
N ALA A 18 -12.37 4.85 9.78
CA ALA A 18 -11.86 5.69 9.05
C ALA A 18 -10.60 5.37 8.86
N THR A 19 -10.31 4.89 8.09
CA THR A 19 -9.22 4.60 7.81
C THR A 19 -8.60 5.66 7.36
N GLN A 20 -7.82 6.25 7.86
CA GLN A 20 -7.15 7.15 7.47
C GLN A 20 -6.20 6.72 6.65
N ALA A 21 -6.10 7.08 5.67
CA ALA A 21 -5.18 6.78 4.76
C ALA A 21 -4.02 7.38 5.29
N GLU A 22 -2.96 6.81 5.45
CA GLU A 22 -1.88 7.42 5.81
C GLU A 22 -1.34 8.17 4.73
N ALA A 23 -0.94 9.33 4.85
CA ALA A 23 -0.34 10.12 3.82
C ALA A 23 0.92 9.46 3.34
N TYR A 24 1.16 9.45 2.07
CA TYR A 24 2.41 8.93 1.52
C TYR A 24 2.78 9.84 0.36
N LYS A 25 4.05 9.84 0.00
CA LYS A 25 4.52 10.71 -1.03
C LYS A 25 3.87 10.33 -2.32
N GLY A 26 3.36 11.29 -3.03
CA GLY A 26 2.71 11.07 -4.31
C GLY A 26 1.25 10.71 -4.24
N GLU A 27 0.63 10.78 -3.05
CA GLU A 27 -0.75 10.36 -2.95
C GLU A 27 -1.68 11.17 -3.81
N GLN A 28 -1.30 12.37 -4.24
CA GLN A 28 -2.16 13.14 -5.12
C GLN A 28 -2.31 12.48 -6.49
N LEU A 29 -1.47 11.50 -6.80
CA LEU A 29 -1.59 10.76 -8.03
C LEU A 29 -2.53 9.56 -7.91
N ALA A 30 -3.02 9.29 -6.69
CA ALA A 30 -3.86 8.12 -6.47
C ALA A 30 -5.07 8.01 -7.38
N PRO A 31 -5.70 9.13 -7.78
CA PRO A 31 -6.85 9.00 -8.68
C PRO A 31 -6.50 8.39 -10.03
N LYS A 32 -5.22 8.40 -10.40
CA LYS A 32 -4.82 7.83 -11.67
C LYS A 32 -4.48 6.36 -11.55
N ALA A 33 -4.39 5.85 -10.35
CA ALA A 33 -4.06 4.44 -10.15
C ALA A 33 -5.32 3.60 -10.28
N LYS A 34 -5.16 2.33 -10.61
CA LYS A 34 -6.29 1.43 -10.67
C LYS A 34 -6.27 0.47 -9.51
N ILE A 35 -5.18 0.36 -8.80
CA ILE A 35 -5.18 -0.42 -7.57
C ILE A 35 -4.85 0.53 -6.44
N THR A 36 -5.27 0.20 -5.26
CA THR A 36 -5.05 1.06 -4.09
C THR A 36 -3.67 0.78 -3.52
N ILE A 37 -3.20 1.67 -2.67
CA ILE A 37 -1.91 1.45 -2.04
C ILE A 37 -1.98 0.23 -1.13
N ALA A 38 -3.14 -0.06 -0.55
CA ALA A 38 -3.30 -1.24 0.29
C ALA A 38 -3.12 -2.51 -0.55
N GLU A 39 -3.68 -2.52 -1.75
CA GLU A 39 -3.50 -3.66 -2.63
C GLU A 39 -2.06 -3.77 -3.05
N ALA A 40 -1.44 -2.65 -3.34
CA ALA A 40 -0.04 -2.66 -3.76
C ALA A 40 0.88 -3.15 -2.63
N ARG A 41 0.58 -2.79 -1.38
CA ARG A 41 1.35 -3.27 -0.24
C ARG A 41 1.30 -4.79 -0.16
N SER A 42 0.11 -5.36 -0.36
CA SER A 42 -0.02 -6.79 -0.29
C SER A 42 0.78 -7.46 -1.38
N ILE A 43 0.75 -6.91 -2.58
CA ILE A 43 1.49 -7.47 -3.69
C ILE A 43 2.98 -7.39 -3.39
N ALA A 44 3.43 -6.25 -2.88
CA ALA A 44 4.84 -6.05 -2.59
C ALA A 44 5.33 -7.03 -1.52
N LEU A 45 4.53 -7.23 -0.48
CA LEU A 45 4.94 -8.11 0.60
C LEU A 45 4.91 -9.58 0.19
N LYS A 46 4.15 -9.91 -0.83
CA LYS A 46 4.21 -11.26 -1.31
C LYS A 46 5.44 -11.43 -2.13
N ALA A 47 5.89 -10.40 -2.81
CA ALA A 47 7.10 -10.48 -3.62
C ALA A 47 8.34 -10.47 -2.74
N ARG A 48 8.27 -9.80 -1.61
CA ARG A 48 9.44 -9.70 -0.72
C ARG A 48 8.97 -9.57 0.73
N ASP A 49 9.27 -10.56 1.55
CA ASP A 49 8.89 -10.52 2.93
C ASP A 49 9.65 -9.44 3.65
N GLY A 50 9.07 -8.89 4.66
CA GLY A 50 9.74 -7.91 5.51
C GLY A 50 8.78 -6.86 6.01
N THR A 51 9.35 -5.72 6.38
CA THR A 51 8.57 -4.61 6.90
C THR A 51 8.69 -3.45 5.94
N ILE A 52 7.59 -2.89 5.54
CA ILE A 52 7.60 -1.73 4.67
C ILE A 52 8.05 -0.54 5.49
N THR A 53 9.12 0.11 5.09
CA THR A 53 9.65 1.24 5.81
C THR A 53 9.43 2.55 5.06
N ASP A 54 9.09 2.49 3.79
CA ASP A 54 8.82 3.70 3.04
C ASP A 54 7.93 3.34 1.87
N GLU A 55 7.10 4.27 1.42
CA GLU A 55 6.21 4.02 0.30
C GLU A 55 5.92 5.30 -0.44
N GLU A 56 5.75 5.19 -1.73
CA GLU A 56 5.47 6.35 -2.54
C GLU A 56 4.79 5.95 -3.83
N LEU A 57 4.04 6.85 -4.43
CA LEU A 57 3.41 6.65 -5.72
C LEU A 57 4.05 7.66 -6.66
N GLU A 58 4.56 7.21 -7.77
CA GLU A 58 5.30 8.09 -8.65
C GLU A 58 5.17 7.74 -10.11
N LYS A 59 5.45 8.70 -10.96
CA LYS A 59 5.48 8.45 -12.36
C LYS A 59 6.88 7.96 -12.64
N GLU A 60 6.99 6.84 -13.31
CA GLU A 60 8.29 6.29 -13.59
C GLU A 60 8.23 5.42 -14.81
N ARG A 61 9.28 5.44 -15.67
CA ARG A 61 9.25 4.66 -16.84
C ARG A 61 9.09 3.23 -16.53
N GLY A 62 8.44 2.46 -17.33
CA GLY A 62 8.21 1.04 -17.15
C GLY A 62 6.77 0.77 -16.84
N GLY A 63 6.28 -0.35 -17.29
CA GLY A 63 4.90 -0.73 -17.09
C GLY A 63 3.97 0.34 -17.60
N SER A 64 3.00 0.70 -16.81
CA SER A 64 2.03 1.69 -17.22
C SER A 64 2.54 3.11 -17.05
N GLY A 65 3.68 3.28 -16.43
CA GLY A 65 4.21 4.62 -16.18
C GLY A 65 3.83 5.18 -14.83
N LEU A 66 3.06 4.44 -14.03
CA LEU A 66 2.69 4.85 -12.70
C LEU A 66 2.99 3.69 -11.77
N ARG A 67 3.68 3.93 -10.69
CA ARG A 67 4.22 2.86 -9.88
C ARG A 67 4.15 3.19 -8.40
N TYR A 68 3.76 2.22 -7.60
CA TYR A 68 3.93 2.31 -6.17
C TYR A 68 5.30 1.71 -5.87
N SER A 69 6.12 2.44 -5.13
CA SER A 69 7.45 1.97 -4.76
C SER A 69 7.52 1.81 -3.26
N PHE A 70 8.07 0.70 -2.83
CA PHE A 70 8.17 0.39 -1.41
C PHE A 70 9.59 0.03 -1.06
N ASP A 71 10.05 0.52 0.10
CA ASP A 71 11.28 0.02 0.66
C ASP A 71 10.85 -1.02 1.67
N ILE A 72 11.39 -2.22 1.57
CA ILE A 72 11.03 -3.31 2.45
C ILE A 72 12.29 -3.82 3.13
N LYS A 73 12.30 -3.78 4.46
CA LYS A 73 13.46 -4.19 5.21
C LYS A 73 13.28 -5.59 5.71
N ASN A 74 14.25 -6.43 5.44
CA ASN A 74 14.21 -7.80 5.87
C ASN A 74 15.58 -8.06 6.49
N ASN A 75 15.62 -8.31 7.78
CA ASN A 75 16.84 -8.44 8.52
C ASN A 75 17.55 -7.11 8.39
N LYS A 76 18.64 -6.95 7.95
CA LYS A 76 19.30 -5.68 7.89
C LYS A 76 19.44 -5.19 6.48
N VAL A 77 18.69 -5.76 5.58
CA VAL A 77 18.80 -5.42 4.18
C VAL A 77 17.51 -4.77 3.73
N THR A 78 17.64 -3.70 2.97
CA THR A 78 16.47 -3.04 2.41
C THR A 78 16.37 -3.39 0.93
N TYR A 79 15.17 -3.72 0.50
CA TYR A 79 14.88 -4.04 -0.87
C TYR A 79 13.90 -3.03 -1.40
N GLU A 80 14.02 -2.71 -2.68
CA GLU A 80 13.08 -1.81 -3.28
C GLU A 80 12.16 -2.64 -4.15
N VAL A 81 10.86 -2.52 -3.95
CA VAL A 81 9.88 -3.28 -4.71
C VAL A 81 8.95 -2.28 -5.38
N GLY A 82 8.82 -2.38 -6.67
CA GLY A 82 7.94 -1.51 -7.43
C GLY A 82 6.77 -2.29 -7.98
N VAL A 83 5.56 -1.75 -7.82
CA VAL A 83 4.36 -2.40 -8.27
C VAL A 83 3.62 -1.44 -9.21
N ASP A 84 3.29 -1.91 -10.39
CA ASP A 84 2.59 -1.08 -11.36
C ASP A 84 1.25 -0.67 -10.78
N ALA A 85 0.99 0.62 -10.73
CA ALA A 85 -0.20 1.13 -10.06
C ALA A 85 -1.47 0.90 -10.86
N LYS A 86 -1.37 0.44 -12.10
CA LYS A 86 -2.55 0.16 -12.88
C LYS A 86 -2.77 -1.33 -13.07
N THR A 87 -1.76 -2.13 -13.10
CA THR A 87 -1.92 -3.56 -13.37
C THR A 87 -1.61 -4.44 -12.17
N GLY A 88 -0.87 -3.92 -11.19
CA GLY A 88 -0.47 -4.72 -10.06
C GLY A 88 0.76 -5.58 -10.32
N LYS A 89 1.39 -5.42 -11.51
CA LYS A 89 2.52 -6.23 -11.82
C LYS A 89 3.74 -5.77 -11.07
N VAL A 90 4.54 -6.67 -10.56
CA VAL A 90 5.78 -6.31 -9.88
C VAL A 90 6.79 -5.94 -10.95
N LEU A 91 7.27 -4.71 -10.92
CA LEU A 91 8.19 -4.20 -11.91
C LEU A 91 9.62 -4.17 -11.40
N GLU A 92 9.80 -4.17 -10.11
CA GLU A 92 11.12 -4.12 -9.54
C GLU A 92 11.14 -4.86 -8.21
N ASN A 93 12.20 -5.58 -7.93
CA ASN A 93 12.32 -6.29 -6.66
C ASN A 93 13.81 -6.53 -6.49
N ALA A 94 14.51 -5.59 -5.92
CA ALA A 94 15.96 -5.63 -5.87
C ALA A 94 16.49 -5.04 -4.59
N ARG A 95 17.69 -5.49 -4.22
CA ARG A 95 18.32 -4.97 -3.06
C ARG A 95 18.72 -3.53 -3.31
N GLU A 96 18.42 -2.68 -2.35
CA GLU A 96 18.72 -1.31 -2.53
C GLU A 96 20.13 -1.00 -2.15
N GLY A 97 20.63 0.10 -2.58
CA GLY A 97 21.86 0.56 -2.08
C GLY A 97 23.08 0.15 -2.71
N ARG A 98 23.06 -0.53 -3.73
CA ARG A 98 24.17 -0.86 -4.32
C ARG A 98 24.22 -0.17 -5.52
N HIS A 99 24.24 1.01 -5.62
CA HIS A 99 24.28 1.66 -6.79
C HIS A 99 25.60 1.83 -7.13
N PRO A 100 25.99 1.42 -8.15
CA PRO A 100 27.28 1.52 -8.56
C PRO A 100 27.60 2.85 -8.91
N ASP A 101 26.97 3.68 -8.98
CA ASP A 101 27.47 4.91 -9.43
C ASP A 101 27.26 5.79 -8.64
#